data_3ae14667d01bfd7fd0767541f9ad3468
#
_entry.id   3ae14667d01bfd7fd0767541f9ad3468
#
_cell.length_a   1.000
_cell.length_b   1.000
_cell.length_c   1.000
_cell.angle_alpha   90.00
_cell.angle_beta   90.00
_cell.angle_gamma   90.00
#
_symmetry.space_group_name_H-M   'P 1'
#
loop_
_entity.id
_entity.type
_entity.pdbx_description
1 polymer ?
#
loop_
_entity_poly.entity_id
_entity_poly.type
_entity_poly.pdbx_seq_one_letter_code
_entity_poly.pdbx_strand_id
1 'polypeptide(L)'
;PAMPYIDLTDLLSLDDYYRTDSHWRQEKILPVAQRLAETMGATIDGPEGYAPQRFNRAFVGRYAVQLGLTMEHDTLTYLTSPTLHQCYTVVYDQMGRPQRGKVYEVAYGHKNYPYVMFLSGSKGLIQLTNLKAPADKNLILFRDSFGSSLAPLLASGYRTITLVDLRYITSAELGKYLEVTDQDVLFLYSTLLLNNSMAMR
;
A
#
# COMPACT_ATOMS: atom_id res chain seq x y z
N PRO A 1 21.89 13.27 -9.35
CA PRO A 1 20.99 12.71 -10.38
C PRO A 1 19.55 13.07 -10.04
N ALA A 2 18.76 13.50 -11.04
CA ALA A 2 17.35 13.72 -10.85
C ALA A 2 16.66 12.37 -10.61
N MET A 3 15.69 12.34 -9.67
CA MET A 3 14.85 11.15 -9.49
C MET A 3 13.99 10.96 -10.75
N PRO A 4 13.94 9.77 -11.36
CA PRO A 4 13.10 9.53 -12.51
C PRO A 4 11.62 9.62 -12.11
N TYR A 5 10.82 10.24 -12.95
CA TYR A 5 9.36 10.23 -12.83
C TYR A 5 8.80 9.01 -13.56
N ILE A 6 7.91 8.28 -12.91
CA ILE A 6 7.21 7.14 -13.52
C ILE A 6 5.77 7.58 -13.77
N ASP A 7 5.41 7.75 -15.05
CA ASP A 7 4.04 8.08 -15.44
C ASP A 7 3.14 6.84 -15.32
N LEU A 8 2.02 7.00 -14.63
CA LEU A 8 1.00 5.97 -14.39
C LEU A 8 -0.36 6.37 -14.98
N THR A 9 -0.46 7.55 -15.59
CA THR A 9 -1.74 8.13 -16.01
C THR A 9 -2.41 7.36 -17.13
N ASP A 10 -1.63 6.70 -17.99
CA ASP A 10 -2.12 5.84 -19.06
C ASP A 10 -2.67 4.48 -18.57
N LEU A 11 -2.40 4.12 -17.32
CA LEU A 11 -2.80 2.86 -16.70
C LEU A 11 -4.06 2.96 -15.84
N LEU A 12 -4.56 4.17 -15.63
CA LEU A 12 -5.64 4.44 -14.69
C LEU A 12 -6.81 5.18 -15.36
N SER A 13 -8.01 4.77 -15.01
CA SER A 13 -9.27 5.39 -15.39
C SER A 13 -10.14 5.61 -14.14
N LEU A 14 -11.24 6.34 -14.26
CA LEU A 14 -12.17 6.53 -13.14
C LEU A 14 -12.76 5.21 -12.63
N ASP A 15 -12.89 4.20 -13.49
CA ASP A 15 -13.42 2.88 -13.12
C ASP A 15 -12.46 2.05 -12.27
N ASP A 16 -11.22 2.50 -12.12
CA ASP A 16 -10.22 1.85 -11.27
C ASP A 16 -10.26 2.33 -9.82
N TYR A 17 -11.10 3.32 -9.54
CA TYR A 17 -11.32 3.87 -8.21
C TYR A 17 -12.66 3.41 -7.61
N TYR A 18 -12.78 3.49 -6.28
CA TYR A 18 -14.06 3.33 -5.61
C TYR A 18 -14.95 4.55 -5.91
N ARG A 19 -16.25 4.32 -6.07
CA ARG A 19 -17.22 5.41 -6.33
C ARG A 19 -17.49 6.25 -5.09
N THR A 20 -17.38 5.65 -3.92
CA THR A 20 -17.68 6.29 -2.64
C THR A 20 -16.42 6.73 -1.87
N ASP A 21 -15.23 6.46 -2.42
CA ASP A 21 -13.95 6.70 -1.75
C ASP A 21 -12.86 7.21 -2.72
N SER A 22 -11.84 7.86 -2.18
CA SER A 22 -10.72 8.39 -2.96
C SER A 22 -9.76 7.33 -3.47
N HIS A 23 -9.72 6.15 -2.85
CA HIS A 23 -8.74 5.14 -3.16
C HIS A 23 -9.06 4.39 -4.46
N TRP A 24 -8.01 3.93 -5.09
CA TRP A 24 -8.10 2.94 -6.16
C TRP A 24 -8.47 1.56 -5.62
N ARG A 25 -8.95 0.69 -6.50
CA ARG A 25 -9.34 -0.68 -6.22
C ARG A 25 -8.13 -1.59 -6.44
N GLN A 26 -7.74 -2.38 -5.45
CA GLN A 26 -6.53 -3.20 -5.54
C GLN A 26 -6.53 -4.14 -6.75
N GLU A 27 -7.66 -4.75 -7.07
CA GLU A 27 -7.79 -5.67 -8.20
C GLU A 27 -7.67 -4.99 -9.58
N LYS A 28 -7.62 -3.67 -9.62
CA LYS A 28 -7.48 -2.86 -10.83
C LYS A 28 -6.07 -2.33 -11.06
N ILE A 29 -5.25 -2.26 -10.01
CA ILE A 29 -3.94 -1.60 -10.07
C ILE A 29 -2.75 -2.56 -10.24
N LEU A 30 -2.99 -3.81 -10.65
CA LEU A 30 -1.89 -4.71 -10.97
C LEU A 30 -1.01 -4.20 -12.12
N PRO A 31 -1.54 -3.59 -13.21
CA PRO A 31 -0.71 -2.96 -14.23
C PRO A 31 0.18 -1.83 -13.68
N VAL A 32 -0.31 -1.08 -12.69
CA VAL A 32 0.49 -0.05 -11.98
C VAL A 32 1.65 -0.71 -11.24
N ALA A 33 1.38 -1.77 -10.47
CA ALA A 33 2.42 -2.51 -9.76
C ALA A 33 3.48 -3.08 -10.72
N GLN A 34 3.07 -3.63 -11.87
CA GLN A 34 3.96 -4.14 -12.91
C GLN A 34 4.85 -3.04 -13.49
N ARG A 35 4.29 -1.91 -13.89
CA ARG A 35 5.04 -0.75 -14.42
C ARG A 35 6.09 -0.26 -13.41
N LEU A 36 5.72 -0.14 -12.13
CA LEU A 36 6.63 0.28 -11.08
C LEU A 36 7.76 -0.74 -10.88
N ALA A 37 7.43 -2.03 -10.77
CA ALA A 37 8.41 -3.09 -10.59
C ALA A 37 9.40 -3.15 -11.76
N GLU A 38 8.92 -3.16 -13.00
CA GLU A 38 9.74 -3.17 -14.21
C GLU A 38 10.69 -1.97 -14.26
N THR A 39 10.19 -0.76 -13.95
CA THR A 39 11.02 0.46 -13.96
C THR A 39 12.12 0.42 -12.90
N MET A 40 11.86 -0.23 -11.75
CA MET A 40 12.85 -0.43 -10.69
C MET A 40 13.67 -1.73 -10.86
N GLY A 41 13.50 -2.44 -11.99
CA GLY A 41 14.24 -3.68 -12.28
C GLY A 41 13.88 -4.84 -11.34
N ALA A 42 12.64 -4.88 -10.82
CA ALA A 42 12.11 -5.99 -10.06
C ALA A 42 11.12 -6.81 -10.91
N THR A 43 11.02 -8.10 -10.62
CA THR A 43 10.03 -9.00 -11.24
C THR A 43 9.00 -9.39 -10.19
N ILE A 44 7.73 -9.16 -10.48
CA ILE A 44 6.61 -9.52 -9.60
C ILE A 44 5.70 -10.58 -10.25
N ASP A 45 4.86 -11.20 -9.41
CA ASP A 45 3.86 -12.18 -9.90
C ASP A 45 2.94 -11.54 -10.93
N GLY A 46 2.64 -12.28 -12.01
CA GLY A 46 1.67 -11.88 -13.03
C GLY A 46 0.21 -12.02 -12.55
N PRO A 47 -0.76 -11.56 -13.36
CA PRO A 47 -2.19 -11.62 -13.01
C PRO A 47 -2.68 -13.02 -12.64
N GLU A 48 -2.14 -14.06 -13.29
CA GLU A 48 -2.46 -15.46 -13.06
C GLU A 48 -2.04 -15.97 -11.67
N GLY A 49 -1.11 -15.29 -11.03
CA GLY A 49 -0.65 -15.60 -9.67
C GLY A 49 -1.63 -15.17 -8.56
N TYR A 50 -2.65 -14.39 -8.91
CA TYR A 50 -3.56 -13.80 -7.93
C TYR A 50 -4.98 -14.36 -8.01
N ALA A 51 -5.59 -14.55 -6.84
CA ALA A 51 -7.00 -14.89 -6.68
C ALA A 51 -7.74 -13.73 -6.00
N PRO A 52 -8.79 -13.16 -6.64
CA PRO A 52 -9.59 -12.11 -6.03
C PRO A 52 -10.42 -12.65 -4.87
N GLN A 53 -10.44 -11.92 -3.77
CA GLN A 53 -11.27 -12.18 -2.60
C GLN A 53 -12.15 -10.99 -2.31
N ARG A 54 -13.43 -11.24 -2.10
CA ARG A 54 -14.38 -10.21 -1.73
C ARG A 54 -14.38 -10.01 -0.22
N PHE A 55 -14.22 -8.77 0.22
CA PHE A 55 -14.42 -8.42 1.63
C PHE A 55 -15.90 -8.53 1.98
N ASN A 56 -16.24 -9.35 2.97
CA ASN A 56 -17.63 -9.69 3.31
C ASN A 56 -18.31 -8.61 4.14
N ARG A 57 -18.30 -7.37 3.65
CA ARG A 57 -19.04 -6.22 4.19
C ARG A 57 -19.16 -5.16 3.10
N ALA A 58 -20.29 -4.50 3.02
CA ALA A 58 -20.48 -3.33 2.17
C ALA A 58 -19.42 -2.26 2.48
N PHE A 59 -18.84 -1.67 1.45
CA PHE A 59 -17.84 -0.61 1.58
C PHE A 59 -18.48 0.73 1.27
N VAL A 60 -18.68 1.53 2.31
CA VAL A 60 -19.08 2.93 2.21
C VAL A 60 -17.83 3.77 2.44
N GLY A 61 -17.38 4.43 1.39
CA GLY A 61 -16.18 5.23 1.42
C GLY A 61 -16.37 6.56 2.16
N ARG A 62 -15.26 7.21 2.44
CA ARG A 62 -15.22 8.45 3.23
C ARG A 62 -15.95 9.60 2.55
N TYR A 63 -15.96 9.68 1.22
CA TYR A 63 -16.65 10.73 0.50
C TYR A 63 -18.16 10.64 0.68
N ALA A 64 -18.75 9.45 0.58
CA ALA A 64 -20.16 9.26 0.82
C ALA A 64 -20.56 9.65 2.24
N VAL A 65 -19.73 9.25 3.24
CA VAL A 65 -19.96 9.61 4.64
C VAL A 65 -19.85 11.12 4.87
N GLN A 66 -18.81 11.77 4.36
CA GLN A 66 -18.59 13.21 4.54
C GLN A 66 -19.64 14.08 3.88
N LEU A 67 -20.15 13.65 2.73
CA LEU A 67 -21.15 14.39 1.96
C LEU A 67 -22.59 14.02 2.34
N GLY A 68 -22.77 13.04 3.24
CA GLY A 68 -24.09 12.56 3.63
C GLY A 68 -24.87 11.94 2.47
N LEU A 69 -24.16 11.38 1.48
CA LEU A 69 -24.77 10.82 0.28
C LEU A 69 -25.27 9.40 0.53
N THR A 70 -26.54 9.18 0.18
CA THR A 70 -27.09 7.82 0.07
C THR A 70 -26.75 7.29 -1.31
N MET A 71 -25.69 6.49 -1.42
CA MET A 71 -25.23 5.89 -2.66
C MET A 71 -25.22 4.37 -2.55
N GLU A 72 -25.19 3.70 -3.71
CA GLU A 72 -24.85 2.28 -3.74
C GLU A 72 -23.46 2.05 -3.12
N HIS A 73 -23.35 0.99 -2.35
CA HIS A 73 -22.10 0.63 -1.69
C HIS A 73 -21.10 0.07 -2.70
N ASP A 74 -19.84 0.41 -2.52
CA ASP A 74 -18.75 -0.25 -3.21
C ASP A 74 -18.56 -1.69 -2.69
N THR A 75 -17.91 -2.50 -3.50
CA THR A 75 -17.37 -3.79 -3.09
C THR A 75 -15.86 -3.66 -2.94
N LEU A 76 -15.34 -3.94 -1.75
CA LEU A 76 -13.91 -4.03 -1.57
C LEU A 76 -13.46 -5.44 -1.96
N THR A 77 -12.61 -5.51 -2.99
CA THR A 77 -11.94 -6.73 -3.43
C THR A 77 -10.45 -6.62 -3.15
N TYR A 78 -9.83 -7.69 -2.68
CA TYR A 78 -8.39 -7.76 -2.47
C TYR A 78 -7.81 -9.01 -3.13
N LEU A 79 -6.55 -8.97 -3.51
CA LEU A 79 -5.88 -10.04 -4.24
C LEU A 79 -5.05 -10.88 -3.29
N THR A 80 -5.25 -12.20 -3.30
CA THR A 80 -4.45 -13.15 -2.56
C THR A 80 -3.57 -13.96 -3.50
N SER A 81 -2.44 -14.45 -3.00
CA SER A 81 -1.55 -15.36 -3.73
C SER A 81 -0.81 -16.28 -2.76
N PRO A 82 -0.23 -17.39 -3.22
CA PRO A 82 0.65 -18.22 -2.41
C PRO A 82 1.81 -17.44 -1.81
N THR A 83 2.34 -16.46 -2.55
CA THR A 83 3.39 -15.54 -2.07
C THR A 83 2.89 -14.71 -0.89
N LEU A 84 1.74 -14.06 -1.02
CA LEU A 84 1.18 -13.20 0.03
C LEU A 84 0.81 -13.95 1.31
N HIS A 85 0.42 -15.22 1.20
CA HIS A 85 0.15 -16.09 2.36
C HIS A 85 1.40 -16.35 3.23
N GLN A 86 2.59 -16.23 2.65
CA GLN A 86 3.86 -16.45 3.34
C GLN A 86 4.48 -15.14 3.84
N CYS A 87 3.98 -14.00 3.38
CA CYS A 87 4.40 -12.68 3.82
C CYS A 87 3.85 -12.36 5.21
N TYR A 88 4.57 -11.52 5.92
CA TYR A 88 4.12 -10.95 7.18
C TYR A 88 4.50 -9.47 7.25
N THR A 89 3.84 -8.75 8.13
CA THR A 89 4.19 -7.36 8.42
C THR A 89 4.77 -7.21 9.81
N VAL A 90 5.60 -6.19 9.98
CA VAL A 90 5.99 -5.65 11.28
C VAL A 90 5.55 -4.19 11.29
N VAL A 91 4.65 -3.87 12.21
CA VAL A 91 4.13 -2.52 12.40
C VAL A 91 4.76 -1.93 13.65
N TYR A 92 5.31 -0.74 13.56
CA TYR A 92 5.88 -0.04 14.71
C TYR A 92 4.81 0.87 15.33
N ASP A 93 4.58 0.71 16.63
CA ASP A 93 3.67 1.57 17.39
C ASP A 93 4.29 2.96 17.62
N GLN A 94 3.53 3.86 18.27
CA GLN A 94 4.00 5.22 18.58
C GLN A 94 5.22 5.27 19.52
N MET A 95 5.51 4.17 20.22
CA MET A 95 6.69 4.03 21.08
C MET A 95 7.83 3.30 20.34
N GLY A 96 7.69 3.05 19.05
CA GLY A 96 8.68 2.33 18.25
C GLY A 96 8.74 0.82 18.52
N ARG A 97 7.76 0.24 19.20
CA ARG A 97 7.75 -1.21 19.51
C ARG A 97 7.19 -1.98 18.32
N PRO A 98 7.91 -3.02 17.84
CA PRO A 98 7.46 -3.81 16.71
C PRO A 98 6.32 -4.75 17.11
N GLN A 99 5.30 -4.83 16.27
CA GLN A 99 4.20 -5.77 16.38
C GLN A 99 4.05 -6.53 15.06
N ARG A 100 4.09 -7.86 15.12
CA ARG A 100 3.89 -8.69 13.94
C ARG A 100 2.42 -8.72 13.55
N GLY A 101 2.15 -8.53 12.26
CA GLY A 101 0.82 -8.55 11.67
C GLY A 101 0.76 -9.34 10.37
N LYS A 102 -0.40 -9.29 9.74
CA LYS A 102 -0.68 -9.90 8.43
C LYS A 102 -0.67 -8.84 7.34
N VAL A 103 -0.51 -9.27 6.10
CA VAL A 103 -0.67 -8.38 4.92
C VAL A 103 -2.10 -7.83 4.87
N TYR A 104 -3.09 -8.66 5.17
CA TYR A 104 -4.50 -8.29 5.24
C TYR A 104 -5.07 -8.59 6.62
N GLU A 105 -5.38 -7.55 7.37
CA GLU A 105 -6.01 -7.63 8.69
C GLU A 105 -7.55 -7.55 8.55
N VAL A 106 -8.13 -8.58 7.93
CA VAL A 106 -9.57 -8.64 7.59
C VAL A 106 -10.45 -8.40 8.82
N ALA A 107 -10.13 -9.01 9.97
CA ALA A 107 -10.87 -8.82 11.20
C ALA A 107 -10.80 -7.36 11.71
N TYR A 108 -9.69 -6.67 11.49
CA TYR A 108 -9.53 -5.27 11.83
C TYR A 108 -10.38 -4.37 10.91
N GLY A 109 -10.41 -4.67 9.61
CA GLY A 109 -11.28 -4.01 8.65
C GLY A 109 -12.76 -4.15 8.96
N HIS A 110 -13.19 -5.31 9.48
CA HIS A 110 -14.58 -5.52 9.90
C HIS A 110 -15.01 -4.65 11.10
N LYS A 111 -14.09 -4.33 11.99
CA LYS A 111 -14.36 -3.50 13.18
C LYS A 111 -14.25 -1.99 12.91
N ASN A 112 -13.57 -1.63 11.82
CA ASN A 112 -13.21 -0.27 11.50
C ASN A 112 -13.65 0.11 10.08
N TYR A 113 -13.03 1.14 9.51
CA TYR A 113 -13.16 1.48 8.11
C TYR A 113 -12.52 0.38 7.25
N PRO A 114 -13.27 -0.26 6.32
CA PRO A 114 -12.82 -1.50 5.66
C PRO A 114 -11.43 -1.43 5.02
N TYR A 115 -11.07 -0.31 4.40
CA TYR A 115 -9.77 -0.15 3.72
C TYR A 115 -8.57 -0.28 4.67
N VAL A 116 -8.74 -0.08 5.99
CA VAL A 116 -7.63 -0.28 6.95
C VAL A 116 -7.21 -1.73 7.12
N MET A 117 -7.92 -2.66 6.49
CA MET A 117 -7.46 -4.06 6.42
C MET A 117 -6.12 -4.21 5.68
N PHE A 118 -5.82 -3.32 4.75
CA PHE A 118 -4.54 -3.30 4.07
C PHE A 118 -3.44 -2.84 5.03
N LEU A 119 -2.51 -3.74 5.37
CA LEU A 119 -1.31 -3.49 6.19
C LEU A 119 -1.62 -2.80 7.54
N SER A 120 -2.75 -3.11 8.17
CA SER A 120 -3.19 -2.50 9.45
C SER A 120 -3.45 -0.98 9.37
N GLY A 121 -3.71 -0.46 8.16
CA GLY A 121 -4.08 0.93 7.93
C GLY A 121 -2.91 1.92 7.92
N SER A 122 -3.18 3.15 8.34
CA SER A 122 -2.20 4.23 8.33
C SER A 122 -1.30 4.17 9.55
N LYS A 123 -0.03 3.88 9.33
CA LYS A 123 1.04 3.81 10.35
C LYS A 123 2.27 4.51 9.79
N GLY A 124 3.09 5.10 10.68
CA GLY A 124 4.32 5.80 10.29
C GLY A 124 5.35 4.89 9.64
N LEU A 125 5.49 3.66 10.17
CA LEU A 125 6.46 2.70 9.68
C LEU A 125 5.87 1.29 9.69
N ILE A 126 5.94 0.62 8.53
CA ILE A 126 5.55 -0.78 8.35
C ILE A 126 6.63 -1.47 7.53
N GLN A 127 7.05 -2.66 7.94
CA GLN A 127 7.85 -3.55 7.10
C GLN A 127 6.99 -4.71 6.63
N LEU A 128 6.91 -4.91 5.32
CA LEU A 128 6.32 -6.08 4.67
C LEU A 128 7.47 -7.00 4.23
N THR A 129 7.49 -8.23 4.75
CA THR A 129 8.59 -9.16 4.50
C THR A 129 8.12 -10.40 3.76
N ASN A 130 8.85 -10.75 2.68
CA ASN A 130 8.74 -12.00 1.95
C ASN A 130 10.07 -12.76 2.02
N LEU A 131 10.17 -13.74 2.92
CA LEU A 131 11.38 -14.53 3.10
C LEU A 131 11.71 -15.44 1.91
N LYS A 132 10.81 -15.59 0.96
CA LYS A 132 10.98 -16.43 -0.24
C LYS A 132 11.18 -15.62 -1.52
N ALA A 133 11.32 -14.31 -1.42
CA ALA A 133 11.64 -13.51 -2.60
C ALA A 133 12.92 -14.02 -3.26
N PRO A 134 12.91 -14.20 -4.59
CA PRO A 134 14.04 -14.81 -5.30
C PRO A 134 15.29 -13.93 -5.30
N ALA A 135 15.11 -12.61 -5.16
CA ALA A 135 16.21 -11.65 -5.09
C ALA A 135 16.35 -11.07 -3.68
N ASP A 136 17.55 -10.77 -3.26
CA ASP A 136 17.80 -10.02 -2.02
C ASP A 136 17.64 -8.51 -2.30
N LYS A 137 16.45 -8.16 -2.79
CA LYS A 137 16.09 -6.82 -3.23
C LYS A 137 15.15 -6.18 -2.20
N ASN A 138 15.43 -4.95 -1.82
CA ASN A 138 14.66 -4.22 -0.81
C ASN A 138 14.12 -2.92 -1.40
N LEU A 139 12.94 -2.50 -0.92
CA LEU A 139 12.26 -1.27 -1.32
C LEU A 139 11.94 -0.40 -0.11
N ILE A 140 12.25 0.89 -0.20
CA ILE A 140 11.72 1.92 0.69
C ILE A 140 10.61 2.64 -0.07
N LEU A 141 9.38 2.53 0.43
CA LEU A 141 8.19 3.13 -0.17
C LEU A 141 7.69 4.28 0.71
N PHE A 142 8.03 5.51 0.34
CA PHE A 142 7.41 6.70 0.91
C PHE A 142 6.01 6.86 0.32
N ARG A 143 4.98 6.87 1.16
CA ARG A 143 3.61 6.71 0.68
C ARG A 143 2.57 7.43 1.54
N ASP A 144 1.39 7.59 0.97
CA ASP A 144 0.14 7.76 1.71
C ASP A 144 -0.67 6.45 1.72
N SER A 145 -1.97 6.52 2.02
CA SER A 145 -2.84 5.34 2.11
C SER A 145 -3.00 4.56 0.79
N PHE A 146 -2.74 5.16 -0.36
CA PHE A 146 -2.74 4.46 -1.65
C PHE A 146 -1.68 3.36 -1.71
N GLY A 147 -0.51 3.60 -1.12
CA GLY A 147 0.54 2.59 -1.02
C GLY A 147 0.16 1.37 -0.18
N SER A 148 -0.87 1.44 0.68
CA SER A 148 -1.29 0.30 1.50
C SER A 148 -1.84 -0.87 0.68
N SER A 149 -2.61 -0.60 -0.38
CA SER A 149 -3.13 -1.65 -1.28
C SER A 149 -2.14 -2.01 -2.39
N LEU A 150 -1.21 -1.12 -2.75
CA LEU A 150 -0.20 -1.37 -3.76
C LEU A 150 0.94 -2.27 -3.26
N ALA A 151 1.49 -2.01 -2.08
CA ALA A 151 2.67 -2.72 -1.59
C ALA A 151 2.54 -4.25 -1.57
N PRO A 152 1.38 -4.85 -1.23
CA PRO A 152 1.19 -6.30 -1.37
C PRO A 152 1.45 -6.82 -2.77
N LEU A 153 1.12 -6.07 -3.82
CA LEU A 153 1.32 -6.49 -5.22
C LEU A 153 2.79 -6.47 -5.63
N LEU A 154 3.63 -5.72 -4.92
CA LEU A 154 5.08 -5.67 -5.13
C LEU A 154 5.84 -6.74 -4.33
N ALA A 155 5.16 -7.45 -3.41
CA ALA A 155 5.82 -8.30 -2.41
C ALA A 155 6.59 -9.49 -3.00
N SER A 156 6.22 -10.00 -4.17
CA SER A 156 6.95 -11.11 -4.82
C SER A 156 8.31 -10.68 -5.36
N GLY A 157 8.49 -9.39 -5.70
CA GLY A 157 9.74 -8.84 -6.23
C GLY A 157 10.74 -8.36 -5.17
N TYR A 158 10.33 -8.26 -3.89
CA TYR A 158 11.15 -7.68 -2.84
C TYR A 158 11.21 -8.53 -1.59
N ARG A 159 12.42 -8.66 -1.02
CA ARG A 159 12.64 -9.30 0.28
C ARG A 159 11.97 -8.54 1.40
N THR A 160 12.13 -7.23 1.39
CA THR A 160 11.52 -6.32 2.36
C THR A 160 11.02 -5.08 1.64
N ILE A 161 9.79 -4.69 1.93
CA ILE A 161 9.25 -3.38 1.56
C ILE A 161 9.03 -2.60 2.85
N THR A 162 9.79 -1.53 3.04
CA THR A 162 9.65 -0.62 4.18
C THR A 162 8.77 0.55 3.77
N LEU A 163 7.52 0.56 4.26
CA LEU A 163 6.57 1.63 3.99
C LEU A 163 6.72 2.74 5.04
N VAL A 164 6.87 3.96 4.57
CA VAL A 164 7.04 5.17 5.37
C VAL A 164 5.91 6.15 5.07
N ASP A 165 5.19 6.57 6.11
CA ASP A 165 4.15 7.59 6.00
C ASP A 165 4.53 8.80 6.86
N LEU A 166 5.04 9.84 6.20
CA LEU A 166 5.54 11.05 6.85
C LEU A 166 4.45 11.87 7.57
N ARG A 167 3.19 11.49 7.48
CA ARG A 167 2.11 12.08 8.29
C ARG A 167 2.16 11.60 9.74
N TYR A 168 2.78 10.43 10.00
CA TYR A 168 2.76 9.72 11.28
C TYR A 168 4.13 9.43 11.87
N ILE A 169 5.21 9.73 11.16
CA ILE A 169 6.58 9.65 11.63
C ILE A 169 7.37 10.83 11.08
N THR A 170 8.19 11.47 11.91
CA THR A 170 9.04 12.56 11.45
C THR A 170 10.30 12.03 10.76
N SER A 171 10.88 12.83 9.87
CA SER A 171 12.15 12.47 9.21
C SER A 171 13.29 12.25 10.21
N ALA A 172 13.29 12.99 11.33
CA ALA A 172 14.28 12.84 12.40
C ALA A 172 14.12 11.50 13.17
N GLU A 173 12.88 11.03 13.34
CA GLU A 173 12.62 9.73 13.97
C GLU A 173 12.91 8.58 13.02
N LEU A 174 12.68 8.76 11.74
CA LEU A 174 12.88 7.73 10.72
C LEU A 174 14.32 7.20 10.70
N GLY A 175 15.32 8.07 10.86
CA GLY A 175 16.74 7.71 10.93
C GLY A 175 17.12 6.74 12.06
N LYS A 176 16.23 6.52 13.05
CA LYS A 176 16.43 5.51 14.10
C LYS A 176 16.05 4.09 13.65
N TYR A 177 15.25 3.97 12.59
CA TYR A 177 14.66 2.70 12.14
C TYR A 177 15.05 2.31 10.73
N LEU A 178 15.54 3.26 9.95
CA LEU A 178 15.81 3.08 8.53
C LEU A 178 17.18 3.64 8.16
N GLU A 179 18.02 2.79 7.65
CA GLU A 179 19.27 3.15 6.98
C GLU A 179 19.06 2.99 5.47
N VAL A 180 19.36 4.04 4.70
CA VAL A 180 19.30 4.03 3.25
C VAL A 180 20.67 3.65 2.72
N THR A 181 20.79 2.48 2.11
CA THR A 181 22.04 1.96 1.54
C THR A 181 21.88 1.72 0.04
N ASP A 182 21.41 0.55 -0.35
CA ASP A 182 21.30 0.08 -1.73
C ASP A 182 19.87 -0.30 -2.14
N GLN A 183 18.87 0.04 -1.31
CA GLN A 183 17.47 -0.23 -1.61
C GLN A 183 16.96 0.63 -2.77
N ASP A 184 16.00 0.10 -3.50
CA ASP A 184 15.15 0.95 -4.35
C ASP A 184 14.38 1.93 -3.46
N VAL A 185 14.19 3.16 -3.93
CA VAL A 185 13.39 4.18 -3.22
C VAL A 185 12.29 4.68 -4.14
N LEU A 186 11.05 4.52 -3.70
CA LEU A 186 9.87 4.99 -4.42
C LEU A 186 9.08 5.99 -3.57
N PHE A 187 8.76 7.15 -4.16
CA PHE A 187 7.82 8.12 -3.60
C PHE A 187 6.49 7.98 -4.35
N LEU A 188 5.45 7.57 -3.63
CA LEU A 188 4.10 7.38 -4.16
C LEU A 188 3.09 8.16 -3.31
N TYR A 189 2.64 9.27 -3.83
CA TYR A 189 1.70 10.15 -3.15
C TYR A 189 0.54 10.53 -4.05
N SER A 190 -0.67 10.54 -3.49
CA SER A 190 -1.83 11.11 -4.17
C SER A 190 -1.69 12.63 -4.30
N THR A 191 -2.32 13.18 -5.34
CA THR A 191 -2.42 14.64 -5.53
C THR A 191 -3.11 15.32 -4.36
N LEU A 192 -4.02 14.63 -3.67
CA LEU A 192 -4.68 15.13 -2.46
C LEU A 192 -3.67 15.41 -1.34
N LEU A 193 -2.69 14.53 -1.13
CA LEU A 193 -1.65 14.76 -0.13
C LEU A 193 -0.66 15.82 -0.59
N LEU A 194 -0.24 15.80 -1.85
CA LEU A 194 0.69 16.79 -2.39
C LEU A 194 0.11 18.21 -2.30
N ASN A 195 -1.17 18.38 -2.56
CA ASN A 195 -1.88 19.66 -2.39
C ASN A 195 -2.00 20.08 -0.91
N ASN A 196 -1.83 19.16 0.04
CA ASN A 196 -1.83 19.40 1.47
C ASN A 196 -0.51 18.93 2.11
N SER A 197 0.61 19.28 1.49
CA SER A 197 1.96 18.83 1.89
C SER A 197 2.35 19.24 3.31
N MET A 198 1.70 20.26 3.88
CA MET A 198 1.86 20.65 5.30
C MET A 198 1.44 19.54 6.28
N ALA A 199 0.73 18.51 5.82
CA ALA A 199 0.41 17.32 6.63
C ALA A 199 1.62 16.37 6.80
N MET A 200 2.67 16.51 5.99
CA MET A 200 3.94 15.75 6.13
C MET A 200 4.84 16.42 7.18
N ARG A 201 5.57 15.58 7.95
CA ARG A 201 6.40 16.01 9.11
C ARG A 201 7.89 15.83 8.88
#